data_0e06ea3ea74e1599fde8b5fb3df363fa
#
_entry.id   0e06ea3ea74e1599fde8b5fb3df363fa
#
_cell.length_a   1.000
_cell.length_b   1.000
_cell.length_c   1.000
_cell.angle_alpha   90.00
_cell.angle_beta   90.00
_cell.angle_gamma   90.00
#
_symmetry.space_group_name_H-M   'P 1'
#
loop_
_entity.id
_entity.type
_entity.pdbx_description
1 polymer ?
#
loop_
_entity_poly.entity_id
_entity_poly.type
_entity_poly.pdbx_seq_one_letter_code
_entity_poly.pdbx_strand_id
1 'polypeptide(L)'
;MQRSRQHAIPLRQSSLVFCISSQVVSFGPLGILGRRGWFCREADVDRWNALAGYRGLRDPQVRRHFNGTFVAFEASWGDEELRMINFDLRYDVAYLGTTSAVDAIRARLDAGLATFFYLWSPHPLSARYGLNRIQLPAYTPELFELGLSDYPTDVLEKVATKTLSEQAPDVAKVYSLFRIDNPTQEGMLAAIDSGLSAMQATCAWMRKEENVAVWEALLPVSKLYCDPGNFAMDESSCAPCPAGSASVGGAVSTCTLCSAGKPT
;
A
#
# COMPACT_ATOMS: atom_id res chain seq x y z
N MET A 1 -46.26 -22.27 -8.01
CA MET A 1 -45.17 -22.11 -7.07
C MET A 1 -44.37 -20.86 -7.46
N GLN A 2 -44.70 -19.74 -6.82
CA GLN A 2 -44.03 -18.44 -7.05
C GLN A 2 -42.69 -18.41 -6.32
N ARG A 3 -41.59 -18.33 -7.06
CA ARG A 3 -40.28 -18.02 -6.50
C ARG A 3 -40.21 -16.52 -6.31
N SER A 4 -40.15 -16.07 -5.06
CA SER A 4 -39.91 -14.71 -4.66
C SER A 4 -38.56 -14.23 -5.19
N ARG A 5 -38.58 -13.19 -6.00
CA ARG A 5 -37.38 -12.43 -6.38
C ARG A 5 -36.85 -11.72 -5.13
N GLN A 6 -35.79 -12.22 -4.57
CA GLN A 6 -35.01 -11.44 -3.60
C GLN A 6 -34.32 -10.32 -4.38
N HIS A 7 -34.61 -9.09 -3.97
CA HIS A 7 -33.96 -7.90 -4.50
C HIS A 7 -32.49 -7.95 -4.11
N ALA A 8 -31.64 -8.01 -5.11
CA ALA A 8 -30.20 -7.80 -4.91
C ALA A 8 -29.99 -6.38 -4.37
N ILE A 9 -29.48 -6.30 -3.16
CA ILE A 9 -28.97 -5.05 -2.57
C ILE A 9 -27.76 -4.67 -3.41
N PRO A 10 -27.71 -3.46 -4.02
CA PRO A 10 -26.53 -3.05 -4.75
C PRO A 10 -25.35 -2.96 -3.76
N LEU A 11 -24.37 -3.83 -3.96
CA LEU A 11 -23.07 -3.70 -3.30
C LEU A 11 -22.47 -2.37 -3.78
N ARG A 12 -22.61 -1.36 -2.95
CA ARG A 12 -21.91 -0.08 -3.15
C ARG A 12 -20.43 -0.40 -3.30
N GLN A 13 -19.81 0.12 -4.36
CA GLN A 13 -18.38 0.24 -4.47
C GLN A 13 -17.87 0.73 -3.11
N SER A 14 -17.27 -0.15 -2.36
CA SER A 14 -16.47 0.19 -1.19
C SER A 14 -15.11 0.71 -1.67
N SER A 15 -15.15 1.78 -2.47
CA SER A 15 -14.09 2.75 -2.40
C SER A 15 -13.94 3.09 -0.93
N LEU A 16 -12.75 3.14 -0.42
CA LEU A 16 -12.35 3.60 0.91
C LEU A 16 -12.82 5.05 1.24
N VAL A 17 -13.86 5.52 0.61
CA VAL A 17 -14.60 6.76 0.89
C VAL A 17 -15.30 6.68 2.25
N PHE A 18 -15.35 5.52 2.91
CA PHE A 18 -16.29 5.30 4.01
C PHE A 18 -15.76 5.64 5.42
N CYS A 19 -14.58 6.18 5.56
CA CYS A 19 -14.14 6.77 6.82
C CYS A 19 -13.36 8.06 6.63
N ILE A 20 -13.64 8.84 5.62
CA ILE A 20 -13.29 10.25 5.67
C ILE A 20 -14.34 10.88 6.59
N SER A 21 -14.16 10.70 7.91
CA SER A 21 -14.76 11.62 8.86
C SER A 21 -14.40 13.02 8.37
N SER A 22 -15.20 14.02 8.68
CA SER A 22 -14.90 15.43 8.36
C SER A 22 -13.49 15.88 8.78
N GLN A 23 -12.71 15.03 9.40
CA GLN A 23 -11.40 15.25 10.03
C GLN A 23 -10.19 14.74 9.21
N VAL A 24 -10.39 13.95 8.16
CA VAL A 24 -9.29 13.35 7.37
C VAL A 24 -9.33 13.82 5.91
N VAL A 25 -8.19 14.07 5.32
CA VAL A 25 -8.02 14.47 3.91
C VAL A 25 -6.94 13.62 3.24
N SER A 26 -7.05 13.45 1.92
CA SER A 26 -6.02 12.82 1.10
C SER A 26 -4.85 13.78 0.87
N PHE A 27 -3.64 13.25 0.99
CA PHE A 27 -2.36 13.88 0.60
C PHE A 27 -1.83 13.29 -0.71
N GLY A 28 -2.71 12.70 -1.50
CA GLY A 28 -2.42 12.14 -2.81
C GLY A 28 -1.83 10.73 -2.78
N PRO A 29 -1.56 10.14 -3.95
CA PRO A 29 -1.14 8.77 -4.06
C PRO A 29 0.22 8.52 -3.42
N LEU A 30 0.40 7.33 -2.82
CA LEU A 30 1.67 6.88 -2.28
C LEU A 30 2.65 6.46 -3.39
N GLY A 31 2.16 6.16 -4.59
CA GLY A 31 2.93 5.63 -5.71
C GLY A 31 2.79 4.11 -5.89
N ILE A 32 2.09 3.46 -4.97
CA ILE A 32 1.83 2.02 -5.00
C ILE A 32 0.50 1.73 -5.69
N LEU A 33 0.54 0.76 -6.58
CA LEU A 33 -0.64 0.20 -7.23
C LEU A 33 -0.90 -1.20 -6.67
N GLY A 34 -2.01 -1.33 -5.95
CA GLY A 34 -2.50 -2.61 -5.45
C GLY A 34 -3.15 -3.41 -6.57
N ARG A 35 -2.76 -4.67 -6.71
CA ARG A 35 -3.36 -5.60 -7.68
C ARG A 35 -3.81 -6.86 -6.97
N ARG A 36 -5.09 -7.02 -6.85
CA ARG A 36 -5.71 -8.26 -6.38
C ARG A 36 -5.83 -9.27 -7.51
N GLY A 37 -5.95 -10.53 -7.18
CA GLY A 37 -6.18 -11.55 -8.21
C GLY A 37 -5.96 -12.98 -7.73
N TRP A 38 -5.92 -13.87 -8.69
CA TRP A 38 -5.65 -15.28 -8.50
C TRP A 38 -4.19 -15.58 -8.78
N PHE A 39 -3.59 -16.37 -7.92
CA PHE A 39 -2.17 -16.67 -7.96
C PHE A 39 -1.90 -18.17 -7.87
N CYS A 40 -0.79 -18.58 -8.49
CA CYS A 40 -0.15 -19.85 -8.30
C CYS A 40 1.38 -19.66 -8.35
N ARG A 41 2.16 -20.71 -8.15
CA ARG A 41 3.61 -20.60 -8.30
C ARG A 41 3.97 -20.42 -9.77
N GLU A 42 5.05 -19.70 -10.05
CA GLU A 42 5.63 -19.58 -11.39
C GLU A 42 5.99 -20.95 -11.97
N ALA A 43 6.56 -21.85 -11.17
CA ALA A 43 6.85 -23.23 -11.56
C ALA A 43 5.63 -24.04 -12.00
N ASP A 44 4.42 -23.69 -11.55
CA ASP A 44 3.18 -24.32 -12.03
C ASP A 44 2.82 -23.81 -13.43
N VAL A 45 3.14 -22.54 -13.76
CA VAL A 45 2.96 -21.98 -15.11
C VAL A 45 3.98 -22.53 -16.08
N ASP A 46 5.24 -22.70 -15.66
CA ASP A 46 6.30 -23.33 -16.47
C ASP A 46 5.90 -24.75 -16.87
N ARG A 47 5.28 -25.48 -15.95
CA ARG A 47 4.78 -26.82 -16.20
C ARG A 47 3.54 -26.83 -17.11
N TRP A 48 2.68 -25.81 -16.98
CA TRP A 48 1.38 -25.70 -17.65
C TRP A 48 1.20 -24.32 -18.27
N ASN A 49 1.77 -24.08 -19.45
CA ASN A 49 1.69 -22.79 -20.14
C ASN A 49 0.27 -22.20 -20.20
N ALA A 50 -0.75 -23.05 -20.18
CA ALA A 50 -2.14 -22.64 -20.15
C ALA A 50 -2.53 -21.87 -18.88
N LEU A 51 -1.75 -22.00 -17.78
CA LEU A 51 -1.97 -21.28 -16.50
C LEU A 51 -1.57 -19.81 -16.51
N ALA A 52 -0.97 -19.29 -17.57
CA ALA A 52 -0.84 -17.86 -17.75
C ALA A 52 -2.22 -17.15 -17.75
N GLY A 53 -3.28 -17.84 -18.17
CA GLY A 53 -4.65 -17.35 -18.15
C GLY A 53 -5.65 -18.31 -17.50
N TYR A 54 -6.78 -17.77 -17.02
CA TYR A 54 -7.82 -18.53 -16.31
C TYR A 54 -8.38 -19.74 -17.09
N ARG A 55 -8.33 -19.72 -18.43
CA ARG A 55 -8.84 -20.82 -19.26
C ARG A 55 -8.10 -22.12 -19.03
N GLY A 56 -6.82 -22.04 -18.68
CA GLY A 56 -6.02 -23.22 -18.34
C GLY A 56 -6.49 -23.94 -17.07
N LEU A 57 -7.17 -23.23 -16.17
CA LEU A 57 -7.76 -23.83 -14.96
C LEU A 57 -8.91 -24.80 -15.24
N ARG A 58 -9.48 -24.77 -16.46
CA ARG A 58 -10.53 -25.73 -16.88
C ARG A 58 -9.99 -27.13 -17.14
N ASP A 59 -8.68 -27.26 -17.37
CA ASP A 59 -8.07 -28.56 -17.62
C ASP A 59 -8.19 -29.47 -16.39
N PRO A 60 -8.76 -30.69 -16.55
CA PRO A 60 -8.91 -31.61 -15.41
C PRO A 60 -7.57 -32.04 -14.78
N GLN A 61 -6.47 -32.02 -15.51
CA GLN A 61 -5.15 -32.32 -14.96
C GLN A 61 -4.64 -31.15 -14.10
N VAL A 62 -4.82 -29.93 -14.55
CA VAL A 62 -4.50 -28.72 -13.78
C VAL A 62 -5.36 -28.66 -12.52
N ARG A 63 -6.65 -28.95 -12.63
CA ARG A 63 -7.52 -29.00 -11.46
C ARG A 63 -7.04 -30.04 -10.44
N ARG A 64 -6.66 -31.24 -10.87
CA ARG A 64 -6.11 -32.27 -9.98
C ARG A 64 -4.79 -31.84 -9.35
N HIS A 65 -3.95 -31.13 -10.08
CA HIS A 65 -2.68 -30.58 -9.58
C HIS A 65 -2.89 -29.63 -8.40
N PHE A 66 -3.92 -28.80 -8.43
CA PHE A 66 -4.34 -27.94 -7.33
C PHE A 66 -5.31 -28.60 -6.34
N ASN A 67 -5.48 -29.92 -6.40
CA ASN A 67 -6.41 -30.67 -5.56
C ASN A 67 -7.87 -30.18 -5.63
N GLY A 68 -8.24 -29.52 -6.73
CA GLY A 68 -9.58 -28.97 -6.94
C GLY A 68 -9.98 -27.85 -5.98
N THR A 69 -9.03 -27.24 -5.28
CA THR A 69 -9.29 -26.22 -4.24
C THR A 69 -8.69 -24.89 -4.61
N PHE A 70 -9.45 -23.82 -4.36
CA PHE A 70 -9.01 -22.43 -4.38
C PHE A 70 -9.05 -21.86 -2.96
N VAL A 71 -7.94 -21.36 -2.47
CA VAL A 71 -7.86 -20.75 -1.14
C VAL A 71 -8.17 -19.26 -1.25
N ALA A 72 -9.19 -18.82 -0.52
CA ALA A 72 -9.61 -17.44 -0.40
C ALA A 72 -9.55 -16.97 1.05
N PHE A 73 -9.67 -15.66 1.26
CA PHE A 73 -9.56 -15.03 2.57
C PHE A 73 -10.91 -14.91 3.26
N GLU A 74 -11.71 -13.92 2.86
CA GLU A 74 -12.99 -13.61 3.46
C GLU A 74 -14.07 -13.63 2.38
N ALA A 75 -15.19 -14.30 2.65
CA ALA A 75 -16.33 -14.32 1.72
C ALA A 75 -16.91 -12.92 1.46
N SER A 76 -16.71 -11.98 2.39
CA SER A 76 -17.15 -10.60 2.25
C SER A 76 -16.30 -9.73 1.31
N TRP A 77 -15.11 -10.20 0.88
CA TRP A 77 -14.20 -9.42 0.04
C TRP A 77 -14.47 -9.55 -1.46
N GLY A 78 -15.22 -10.55 -1.85
CA GLY A 78 -15.58 -10.81 -3.23
C GLY A 78 -16.43 -12.05 -3.35
N ASP A 79 -17.00 -12.27 -4.51
CA ASP A 79 -17.80 -13.45 -4.81
C ASP A 79 -16.95 -14.41 -5.68
N GLU A 80 -16.06 -15.13 -5.02
CA GLU A 80 -15.15 -16.04 -5.71
C GLU A 80 -15.90 -17.25 -6.28
N GLU A 81 -16.96 -17.74 -5.62
CA GLU A 81 -17.82 -18.80 -6.15
C GLU A 81 -18.52 -18.34 -7.43
N LEU A 82 -19.03 -17.12 -7.46
CA LEU A 82 -19.66 -16.57 -8.66
C LEU A 82 -18.67 -16.52 -9.83
N ARG A 83 -17.43 -16.10 -9.57
CA ARG A 83 -16.35 -16.10 -10.58
C ARG A 83 -16.04 -17.50 -11.06
N MET A 84 -15.92 -18.48 -10.14
CA MET A 84 -15.68 -19.87 -10.50
C MET A 84 -16.80 -20.41 -11.41
N ILE A 85 -18.05 -20.12 -11.07
CA ILE A 85 -19.22 -20.54 -11.88
C ILE A 85 -19.19 -19.85 -13.26
N ASN A 86 -19.00 -18.54 -13.30
CA ASN A 86 -19.09 -17.76 -14.54
C ASN A 86 -17.92 -18.03 -15.50
N PHE A 87 -16.78 -18.41 -14.98
CA PHE A 87 -15.65 -18.87 -15.78
C PHE A 87 -15.67 -20.37 -16.09
N ASP A 88 -16.73 -21.09 -15.72
CA ASP A 88 -16.84 -22.55 -15.86
C ASP A 88 -15.64 -23.28 -15.23
N LEU A 89 -15.31 -22.92 -14.01
CA LEU A 89 -14.25 -23.51 -13.21
C LEU A 89 -14.85 -24.34 -12.08
N ARG A 90 -14.31 -25.54 -11.88
CA ARG A 90 -14.84 -26.50 -10.90
C ARG A 90 -13.89 -26.64 -9.70
N TYR A 91 -13.66 -25.53 -9.01
CA TYR A 91 -12.85 -25.49 -7.78
C TYR A 91 -13.76 -25.22 -6.59
N ASP A 92 -13.45 -25.90 -5.50
CA ASP A 92 -14.09 -25.63 -4.21
C ASP A 92 -13.37 -24.42 -3.56
N VAL A 93 -14.12 -23.38 -3.24
CA VAL A 93 -13.57 -22.18 -2.61
C VAL A 93 -13.49 -22.36 -1.11
N ALA A 94 -12.28 -22.31 -0.56
CA ALA A 94 -12.03 -22.44 0.87
C ALA A 94 -11.73 -21.05 1.48
N TYR A 95 -12.69 -20.48 2.18
CA TYR A 95 -12.52 -19.24 2.93
C TYR A 95 -11.93 -19.54 4.32
N LEU A 96 -10.71 -19.08 4.57
CA LEU A 96 -9.97 -19.42 5.79
C LEU A 96 -9.82 -18.25 6.77
N GLY A 97 -10.27 -17.05 6.42
CA GLY A 97 -9.96 -15.84 7.16
C GLY A 97 -8.56 -15.32 6.87
N THR A 98 -8.32 -14.03 7.14
CA THR A 98 -7.11 -13.32 6.69
C THR A 98 -5.82 -13.98 7.20
N THR A 99 -5.68 -14.21 8.49
CA THR A 99 -4.46 -14.79 9.08
C THR A 99 -4.28 -16.24 8.68
N SER A 100 -5.31 -17.05 8.83
CA SER A 100 -5.23 -18.49 8.55
C SER A 100 -5.01 -18.79 7.08
N ALA A 101 -5.53 -17.96 6.15
CA ALA A 101 -5.27 -18.10 4.72
C ALA A 101 -3.79 -17.87 4.39
N VAL A 102 -3.17 -16.80 4.93
CA VAL A 102 -1.74 -16.52 4.75
C VAL A 102 -0.88 -17.68 5.27
N ASP A 103 -1.18 -18.17 6.47
CA ASP A 103 -0.43 -19.27 7.07
C ASP A 103 -0.59 -20.57 6.28
N ALA A 104 -1.80 -20.90 5.85
CA ALA A 104 -2.07 -22.10 5.03
C ALA A 104 -1.39 -22.02 3.67
N ILE A 105 -1.45 -20.87 3.00
CA ILE A 105 -0.75 -20.66 1.72
C ILE A 105 0.75 -20.78 1.93
N ARG A 106 1.33 -20.11 2.93
CA ARG A 106 2.75 -20.17 3.27
C ARG A 106 3.21 -21.61 3.51
N ALA A 107 2.52 -22.35 4.38
CA ALA A 107 2.87 -23.73 4.69
C ALA A 107 2.88 -24.64 3.45
N ARG A 108 1.94 -24.44 2.52
CA ARG A 108 1.90 -25.21 1.27
C ARG A 108 3.03 -24.81 0.32
N LEU A 109 3.33 -23.51 0.21
CA LEU A 109 4.43 -23.01 -0.62
C LEU A 109 5.79 -23.48 -0.09
N ASP A 110 6.01 -23.44 1.23
CA ASP A 110 7.22 -23.95 1.90
C ASP A 110 7.39 -25.46 1.66
N ALA A 111 6.29 -26.22 1.63
CA ALA A 111 6.31 -27.65 1.31
C ALA A 111 6.45 -27.94 -0.21
N GLY A 112 6.57 -26.93 -1.06
CA GLY A 112 6.64 -27.08 -2.51
C GLY A 112 5.34 -27.57 -3.15
N LEU A 113 4.22 -27.53 -2.44
CA LEU A 113 2.93 -28.01 -2.92
C LEU A 113 2.26 -27.02 -3.86
N ALA A 114 1.64 -27.55 -4.92
CA ALA A 114 0.82 -26.76 -5.82
C ALA A 114 -0.34 -26.12 -5.05
N THR A 115 -0.51 -24.80 -5.25
CA THR A 115 -1.51 -24.04 -4.52
C THR A 115 -2.11 -22.98 -5.44
N PHE A 116 -3.43 -22.93 -5.53
CA PHE A 116 -4.20 -21.95 -6.27
C PHE A 116 -4.97 -21.11 -5.25
N PHE A 117 -4.74 -19.77 -5.25
CA PHE A 117 -5.22 -18.91 -4.17
C PHE A 117 -5.44 -17.48 -4.61
N TYR A 118 -6.28 -16.78 -3.85
CA TYR A 118 -6.43 -15.34 -3.93
C TYR A 118 -5.28 -14.65 -3.20
N LEU A 119 -4.77 -13.56 -3.76
CA LEU A 119 -3.77 -12.70 -3.11
C LEU A 119 -3.86 -11.28 -3.69
N TRP A 120 -3.12 -10.39 -3.09
CA TRP A 120 -2.86 -9.05 -3.62
C TRP A 120 -1.35 -8.77 -3.67
N SER A 121 -0.95 -7.82 -4.50
CA SER A 121 0.42 -7.31 -4.60
C SER A 121 0.37 -5.80 -4.34
N PRO A 122 1.36 -5.21 -3.61
CA PRO A 122 2.49 -5.89 -2.99
C PRO A 122 2.10 -6.67 -1.73
N HIS A 123 2.72 -7.83 -1.53
CA HIS A 123 2.50 -8.72 -0.37
C HIS A 123 3.80 -9.49 -0.03
N PRO A 124 4.11 -9.80 1.26
CA PRO A 124 5.30 -10.56 1.62
C PRO A 124 5.44 -11.91 0.89
N LEU A 125 4.34 -12.61 0.66
CA LEU A 125 4.37 -13.87 -0.08
C LEU A 125 4.83 -13.71 -1.52
N SER A 126 4.41 -12.64 -2.23
CA SER A 126 4.86 -12.41 -3.61
C SER A 126 6.34 -12.05 -3.68
N ALA A 127 6.88 -11.41 -2.65
CA ALA A 127 8.31 -11.09 -2.58
C ALA A 127 9.18 -12.32 -2.27
N ARG A 128 8.65 -13.28 -1.49
CA ARG A 128 9.39 -14.49 -1.07
C ARG A 128 9.31 -15.63 -2.06
N TYR A 129 8.16 -15.84 -2.67
CA TYR A 129 7.92 -16.95 -3.58
C TYR A 129 7.72 -16.44 -5.00
N GLY A 130 8.28 -17.13 -6.00
CA GLY A 130 7.99 -16.86 -7.41
C GLY A 130 6.51 -17.15 -7.69
N LEU A 131 5.68 -16.12 -7.59
CA LEU A 131 4.24 -16.22 -7.81
C LEU A 131 3.86 -15.62 -9.16
N ASN A 132 3.03 -16.35 -9.88
CA ASN A 132 2.40 -15.89 -11.11
C ASN A 132 0.95 -15.49 -10.83
N ARG A 133 0.56 -14.31 -11.29
CA ARG A 133 -0.82 -13.87 -11.29
C ARG A 133 -1.52 -14.36 -12.55
N ILE A 134 -2.58 -15.13 -12.37
CA ILE A 134 -3.36 -15.69 -13.46
C ILE A 134 -4.15 -14.58 -14.13
N GLN A 135 -4.02 -14.47 -15.46
CA GLN A 135 -4.70 -13.43 -16.24
C GLN A 135 -6.20 -13.72 -16.35
N LEU A 136 -7.01 -12.79 -15.90
CA LEU A 136 -8.46 -12.74 -16.07
C LEU A 136 -8.83 -11.79 -17.21
N PRO A 137 -10.09 -11.82 -17.71
CA PRO A 137 -10.57 -10.82 -18.67
C PRO A 137 -10.43 -9.40 -18.14
N ALA A 138 -10.15 -8.45 -19.03
CA ALA A 138 -9.95 -7.06 -18.64
C ALA A 138 -11.08 -6.52 -17.75
N TYR A 139 -10.70 -5.76 -16.73
CA TYR A 139 -11.63 -5.13 -15.80
C TYR A 139 -12.53 -4.12 -16.53
N THR A 140 -13.83 -4.25 -16.30
CA THR A 140 -14.78 -3.14 -16.40
C THR A 140 -15.73 -3.20 -15.20
N PRO A 141 -16.28 -2.07 -14.72
CA PRO A 141 -17.19 -2.08 -13.57
C PRO A 141 -18.37 -3.04 -13.76
N GLU A 142 -18.97 -3.08 -14.94
CA GLU A 142 -20.15 -3.88 -15.27
C GLU A 142 -19.83 -5.39 -15.24
N LEU A 143 -18.70 -5.78 -15.83
CA LEU A 143 -18.27 -7.18 -15.83
C LEU A 143 -17.77 -7.62 -14.46
N PHE A 144 -17.21 -6.69 -13.67
CA PHE A 144 -16.77 -6.98 -12.31
C PHE A 144 -17.94 -7.36 -11.40
N GLU A 145 -19.03 -6.59 -11.45
CA GLU A 145 -20.26 -6.88 -10.70
C GLU A 145 -20.87 -8.24 -11.08
N LEU A 146 -20.66 -8.67 -12.30
CA LEU A 146 -21.09 -9.98 -12.78
C LEU A 146 -20.07 -11.11 -12.52
N GLY A 147 -18.93 -10.82 -11.91
CA GLY A 147 -17.86 -11.81 -11.72
C GLY A 147 -17.24 -12.32 -13.02
N LEU A 148 -17.23 -11.52 -14.09
CA LEU A 148 -16.77 -11.88 -15.44
C LEU A 148 -15.49 -11.16 -15.86
N SER A 149 -14.90 -10.38 -14.98
CA SER A 149 -13.65 -9.66 -15.26
C SER A 149 -12.63 -9.79 -14.16
N ASP A 150 -11.47 -9.23 -14.40
CA ASP A 150 -10.42 -9.02 -13.42
C ASP A 150 -10.86 -8.03 -12.32
N TYR A 151 -10.05 -7.92 -11.30
CA TYR A 151 -10.23 -6.96 -10.20
C TYR A 151 -9.77 -5.57 -10.64
N PRO A 152 -10.35 -4.49 -10.07
CA PRO A 152 -9.82 -3.16 -10.25
C PRO A 152 -8.40 -3.04 -9.70
N THR A 153 -7.64 -2.13 -10.28
CA THR A 153 -6.36 -1.71 -9.70
C THR A 153 -6.64 -0.68 -8.61
N ASP A 154 -6.08 -0.89 -7.43
CA ASP A 154 -6.25 0.00 -6.30
C ASP A 154 -5.06 0.97 -6.22
N VAL A 155 -5.34 2.28 -6.24
CA VAL A 155 -4.33 3.31 -5.98
C VAL A 155 -4.27 3.55 -4.47
N LEU A 156 -3.12 3.27 -3.85
CA LEU A 156 -2.94 3.53 -2.42
C LEU A 156 -2.70 5.01 -2.19
N GLU A 157 -3.55 5.61 -1.35
CA GLU A 157 -3.46 7.04 -1.00
C GLU A 157 -2.90 7.26 0.40
N LYS A 158 -2.23 8.39 0.55
CA LYS A 158 -1.80 8.91 1.84
C LYS A 158 -2.92 9.74 2.44
N VAL A 159 -3.26 9.49 3.69
CA VAL A 159 -4.31 10.23 4.38
C VAL A 159 -3.80 10.75 5.72
N ALA A 160 -4.22 11.94 6.10
CA ALA A 160 -3.90 12.54 7.39
C ALA A 160 -5.03 13.47 7.86
N THR A 161 -4.92 13.98 9.07
CA THR A 161 -5.86 14.96 9.61
C THR A 161 -5.84 16.25 8.81
N LYS A 162 -6.97 16.92 8.68
CA LYS A 162 -7.07 18.24 8.01
C LYS A 162 -6.13 19.28 8.59
N THR A 163 -5.90 19.21 9.89
CA THR A 163 -5.08 20.17 10.62
C THR A 163 -3.58 19.98 10.43
N LEU A 164 -3.14 18.88 9.79
CA LEU A 164 -1.70 18.61 9.59
C LEU A 164 -1.00 19.76 8.87
N SER A 165 -1.61 20.30 7.82
CA SER A 165 -1.03 21.41 7.04
C SER A 165 -0.88 22.71 7.84
N GLU A 166 -1.73 22.91 8.86
CA GLU A 166 -1.70 24.09 9.74
C GLU A 166 -0.73 23.87 10.90
N GLN A 167 -0.77 22.69 11.53
CA GLN A 167 0.02 22.38 12.72
C GLN A 167 1.48 22.03 12.41
N ALA A 168 1.74 21.41 11.26
CA ALA A 168 3.06 20.96 10.85
C ALA A 168 3.23 21.06 9.32
N PRO A 169 3.32 22.27 8.76
CA PRO A 169 3.34 22.49 7.31
C PRO A 169 4.51 21.81 6.62
N ASP A 170 5.67 21.76 7.25
CA ASP A 170 6.85 21.09 6.70
C ASP A 170 6.63 19.55 6.63
N VAL A 171 6.04 18.97 7.66
CA VAL A 171 5.66 17.53 7.65
C VAL A 171 4.60 17.27 6.59
N ALA A 172 3.59 18.12 6.47
CA ALA A 172 2.56 18.01 5.45
C ALA A 172 3.16 18.06 4.04
N LYS A 173 4.13 18.93 3.81
CA LYS A 173 4.87 19.03 2.55
C LYS A 173 5.64 17.75 2.24
N VAL A 174 6.47 17.26 3.16
CA VAL A 174 7.20 16.00 3.01
C VAL A 174 6.21 14.87 2.72
N TYR A 175 5.14 14.75 3.53
CA TYR A 175 4.14 13.72 3.37
C TYR A 175 3.42 13.79 2.02
N SER A 176 3.11 14.99 1.53
CA SER A 176 2.46 15.17 0.22
C SER A 176 3.36 14.76 -0.95
N LEU A 177 4.66 15.00 -0.85
CA LEU A 177 5.63 14.71 -1.90
C LEU A 177 6.16 13.29 -1.88
N PHE A 178 6.17 12.65 -0.71
CA PHE A 178 6.72 11.30 -0.55
C PHE A 178 6.02 10.29 -1.49
N ARG A 179 6.84 9.51 -2.21
CA ARG A 179 6.39 8.43 -3.10
C ARG A 179 7.35 7.25 -2.97
N ILE A 180 6.79 6.04 -3.08
CA ILE A 180 7.54 4.80 -3.29
C ILE A 180 6.82 3.99 -4.36
N ASP A 181 7.54 3.14 -5.04
CA ASP A 181 6.98 2.23 -6.04
C ASP A 181 6.75 0.81 -5.50
N ASN A 182 6.09 -0.03 -6.27
CA ASN A 182 5.84 -1.42 -5.89
C ASN A 182 7.12 -2.21 -5.61
N PRO A 183 8.19 -2.17 -6.45
CA PRO A 183 9.44 -2.87 -6.17
C PRO A 183 10.09 -2.45 -4.83
N THR A 184 10.09 -1.17 -4.52
CA THR A 184 10.60 -0.64 -3.24
C THR A 184 9.83 -1.23 -2.06
N GLN A 185 8.50 -1.22 -2.13
CA GLN A 185 7.69 -1.79 -1.06
C GLN A 185 7.86 -3.30 -0.95
N GLU A 186 7.90 -4.02 -2.05
CA GLU A 186 8.13 -5.46 -2.06
C GLU A 186 9.47 -5.83 -1.44
N GLY A 187 10.53 -5.06 -1.72
CA GLY A 187 11.83 -5.23 -1.10
C GLY A 187 11.79 -5.06 0.43
N MET A 188 11.07 -4.05 0.94
CA MET A 188 10.90 -3.86 2.38
C MET A 188 10.04 -4.99 3.00
N LEU A 189 8.98 -5.43 2.33
CA LEU A 189 8.14 -6.54 2.77
C LEU A 189 8.92 -7.87 2.82
N ALA A 190 9.79 -8.13 1.84
CA ALA A 190 10.67 -9.29 1.85
C ALA A 190 11.66 -9.26 3.03
N ALA A 191 12.21 -8.09 3.34
CA ALA A 191 13.09 -7.91 4.49
C ALA A 191 12.35 -8.18 5.81
N ILE A 192 11.10 -7.74 5.93
CA ILE A 192 10.26 -8.02 7.11
C ILE A 192 9.95 -9.52 7.20
N ASP A 193 9.62 -10.17 6.09
CA ASP A 193 9.35 -11.62 6.05
C ASP A 193 10.59 -12.46 6.41
N SER A 194 11.79 -11.92 6.16
CA SER A 194 13.07 -12.55 6.60
C SER A 194 13.42 -12.32 8.06
N GLY A 195 12.58 -11.59 8.83
CA GLY A 195 12.71 -11.42 10.28
C GLY A 195 13.11 -10.02 10.74
N LEU A 196 13.28 -9.05 9.82
CA LEU A 196 13.50 -7.66 10.23
C LEU A 196 12.19 -7.04 10.75
N SER A 197 12.29 -6.12 11.71
CA SER A 197 11.17 -5.25 12.03
C SER A 197 10.92 -4.25 10.88
N ALA A 198 9.70 -3.70 10.80
CA ALA A 198 9.38 -2.67 9.82
C ALA A 198 10.33 -1.46 9.90
N MET A 199 10.72 -1.06 11.12
CA MET A 199 11.70 0.01 11.34
C MET A 199 13.07 -0.34 10.76
N GLN A 200 13.56 -1.57 11.00
CA GLN A 200 14.85 -2.02 10.48
C GLN A 200 14.84 -2.07 8.94
N ALA A 201 13.78 -2.61 8.34
CA ALA A 201 13.62 -2.67 6.89
C ALA A 201 13.60 -1.26 6.27
N THR A 202 12.83 -0.33 6.86
CA THR A 202 12.78 1.07 6.41
C THR A 202 14.12 1.78 6.57
N CYS A 203 14.78 1.65 7.74
CA CYS A 203 16.10 2.23 7.96
C CYS A 203 17.16 1.67 7.00
N ALA A 204 17.09 0.38 6.70
CA ALA A 204 18.00 -0.24 5.71
C ALA A 204 17.78 0.35 4.31
N TRP A 205 16.52 0.56 3.92
CA TRP A 205 16.19 1.22 2.65
C TRP A 205 16.66 2.69 2.62
N MET A 206 16.40 3.45 3.67
CA MET A 206 16.80 4.86 3.75
C MET A 206 18.32 5.09 3.68
N ARG A 207 19.12 4.13 4.19
CA ARG A 207 20.60 4.25 4.22
C ARG A 207 21.27 3.84 2.92
N LYS A 208 20.55 3.30 1.96
CA LYS A 208 21.12 3.02 0.64
C LYS A 208 21.43 4.33 -0.06
N GLU A 209 22.63 4.42 -0.65
CA GLU A 209 23.13 5.64 -1.29
C GLU A 209 22.16 6.17 -2.35
N GLU A 210 21.60 5.28 -3.17
CA GLU A 210 20.63 5.62 -4.19
C GLU A 210 19.32 6.21 -3.65
N ASN A 211 18.97 5.92 -2.38
CA ASN A 211 17.73 6.40 -1.77
C ASN A 211 17.93 7.67 -0.93
N VAL A 212 19.17 7.96 -0.49
CA VAL A 212 19.47 9.15 0.33
C VAL A 212 19.05 10.42 -0.40
N ALA A 213 19.46 10.60 -1.65
CA ALA A 213 19.09 11.78 -2.43
C ALA A 213 17.57 11.89 -2.66
N VAL A 214 16.86 10.76 -2.72
CA VAL A 214 15.39 10.74 -2.93
C VAL A 214 14.65 11.31 -1.73
N TRP A 215 14.98 10.88 -0.51
CA TRP A 215 14.27 11.37 0.68
C TRP A 215 14.83 12.68 1.19
N GLU A 216 16.13 12.98 1.03
CA GLU A 216 16.72 14.29 1.37
C GLU A 216 16.10 15.43 0.55
N ALA A 217 15.82 15.21 -0.72
CA ALA A 217 15.14 16.20 -1.57
C ALA A 217 13.71 16.54 -1.10
N LEU A 218 13.12 15.72 -0.24
CA LEU A 218 11.79 15.96 0.33
C LEU A 218 11.87 16.82 1.60
N LEU A 219 13.03 16.84 2.26
CA LEU A 219 13.17 17.58 3.51
C LEU A 219 13.05 19.08 3.23
N PRO A 220 12.42 19.82 4.13
CA PRO A 220 12.48 21.26 4.05
C PRO A 220 13.95 21.68 4.14
N VAL A 221 14.34 22.68 3.37
CA VAL A 221 15.65 23.30 3.52
C VAL A 221 15.82 23.63 5.00
N SER A 222 16.89 23.12 5.60
CA SER A 222 17.09 23.26 7.03
C SER A 222 17.12 24.75 7.36
N LYS A 223 16.11 25.23 8.08
CA LYS A 223 16.18 26.60 8.64
C LYS A 223 17.24 26.54 9.70
N LEU A 224 18.23 27.43 9.57
CA LEU A 224 19.26 27.59 10.61
C LEU A 224 18.57 27.98 11.91
N TYR A 225 18.76 27.19 12.96
CA TYR A 225 18.28 27.50 14.30
C TYR A 225 19.36 28.29 15.04
N CYS A 226 19.03 29.50 15.42
CA CYS A 226 19.92 30.36 16.16
C CYS A 226 19.55 30.40 17.65
N ASP A 227 20.53 30.62 18.52
CA ASP A 227 20.28 30.84 19.95
C ASP A 227 19.45 32.10 20.21
N PRO A 228 18.74 32.19 21.35
CA PRO A 228 18.05 33.41 21.73
C PRO A 228 18.99 34.62 21.69
N GLY A 229 18.49 35.73 21.18
CA GLY A 229 19.29 36.93 20.92
C GLY A 229 20.00 36.99 19.58
N ASN A 230 19.92 35.92 18.78
CA ASN A 230 20.44 35.83 17.42
C ASN A 230 19.32 35.56 16.42
N PHE A 231 19.55 35.89 15.15
CA PHE A 231 18.66 35.57 14.02
C PHE A 231 19.46 34.98 12.87
N ALA A 232 18.79 34.18 12.03
CA ALA A 232 19.39 33.61 10.83
C ALA A 232 19.57 34.72 9.78
N MET A 233 20.82 35.06 9.47
CA MET A 233 21.18 36.05 8.47
C MET A 233 21.09 35.41 7.05
N ASP A 234 21.47 34.17 6.94
CA ASP A 234 21.37 33.35 5.75
C ASP A 234 21.10 31.84 6.13
N GLU A 235 21.19 30.91 5.19
CA GLU A 235 20.95 29.48 5.42
C GLU A 235 22.03 28.82 6.29
N SER A 236 23.17 29.49 6.56
CA SER A 236 24.36 28.91 7.21
C SER A 236 24.87 29.67 8.39
N SER A 237 24.39 30.91 8.62
CA SER A 237 24.97 31.81 9.63
C SER A 237 23.93 32.51 10.51
N CYS A 238 24.23 32.58 11.81
CA CYS A 238 23.49 33.37 12.79
C CYS A 238 24.19 34.67 13.08
N ALA A 239 23.45 35.76 13.20
CA ALA A 239 23.95 37.09 13.61
C ALA A 239 23.23 37.54 14.88
N PRO A 240 23.90 38.29 15.77
CA PRO A 240 23.26 38.85 16.94
C PRO A 240 22.24 39.92 16.55
N CYS A 241 21.17 39.99 17.32
CA CYS A 241 20.18 41.05 17.14
C CYS A 241 20.78 42.45 17.31
N PRO A 242 20.39 43.42 16.48
CA PRO A 242 20.76 44.79 16.67
C PRO A 242 20.33 45.31 18.05
N ALA A 243 21.11 46.30 18.60
CA ALA A 243 20.78 46.92 19.88
C ALA A 243 19.34 47.45 19.90
N GLY A 244 18.59 47.18 20.95
CA GLY A 244 17.16 47.51 21.07
C GLY A 244 16.19 46.51 20.44
N SER A 245 16.70 45.38 19.99
CA SER A 245 15.86 44.26 19.49
C SER A 245 16.28 42.93 20.09
N ALA A 246 15.39 41.97 20.10
CA ALA A 246 15.63 40.66 20.64
C ALA A 246 14.97 39.57 19.75
N SER A 247 15.48 38.36 19.86
CA SER A 247 14.94 37.15 19.25
C SER A 247 14.77 36.11 20.34
N VAL A 248 13.72 35.31 20.22
CA VAL A 248 13.49 34.14 21.08
C VAL A 248 14.34 32.93 20.66
N GLY A 249 15.18 33.10 19.62
CA GLY A 249 15.91 32.00 19.03
C GLY A 249 15.05 31.16 18.07
N GLY A 250 15.60 30.04 17.60
CA GLY A 250 14.96 29.20 16.63
C GLY A 250 15.20 29.65 15.18
N ALA A 251 14.34 29.28 14.27
CA ALA A 251 14.46 29.58 12.84
C ALA A 251 13.90 30.97 12.48
N VAL A 252 14.27 32.01 13.23
CA VAL A 252 13.83 33.39 12.97
C VAL A 252 14.82 34.13 12.09
N SER A 253 14.32 34.81 11.08
CA SER A 253 15.12 35.61 10.13
C SER A 253 15.18 37.10 10.50
N THR A 254 14.51 37.52 11.56
CA THR A 254 14.45 38.90 11.99
C THR A 254 14.36 39.01 13.52
N CYS A 255 14.85 40.11 14.08
CA CYS A 255 14.70 40.44 15.48
C CYS A 255 13.48 41.37 15.71
N THR A 256 12.79 41.16 16.80
CA THR A 256 11.66 42.02 17.21
C THR A 256 12.18 43.19 18.09
N LEU A 257 11.75 44.41 17.82
CA LEU A 257 12.09 45.56 18.64
C LEU A 257 11.62 45.37 20.09
N CYS A 258 12.49 45.65 21.02
CA CYS A 258 12.14 45.67 22.45
C CYS A 258 11.12 46.77 22.75
N SER A 259 10.11 46.47 23.55
CA SER A 259 9.19 47.49 24.04
C SER A 259 9.93 48.54 24.87
N ALA A 260 9.66 49.81 24.65
CA ALA A 260 10.28 50.90 25.40
C ALA A 260 10.11 50.70 26.93
N GLY A 261 11.24 50.69 27.66
CA GLY A 261 11.23 50.58 29.12
C GLY A 261 11.44 49.18 29.74
N LYS A 262 11.72 48.14 28.96
CA LYS A 262 12.18 46.85 29.48
C LYS A 262 13.67 46.64 29.18
N PRO A 263 14.56 46.48 30.21
CA PRO A 263 15.93 46.09 29.98
C PRO A 263 15.97 44.67 29.39
N THR A 264 16.91 44.46 28.47
CA THR A 264 17.26 43.16 27.86
C THR A 264 17.79 42.19 28.90
#